data_662e91c129c26fc14f563a73c5b64a71
#
_entry.id   662e91c129c26fc14f563a73c5b64a71
#
_cell.length_a   1.000
_cell.length_b   1.000
_cell.length_c   1.000
_cell.angle_alpha   90.00
_cell.angle_beta   90.00
_cell.angle_gamma   90.00
#
_symmetry.space_group_name_H-M   'P 1'
#
loop_
_entity.id
_entity.type
_entity.pdbx_description
1 polymer ?
#
loop_
_entity_poly.entity_id
_entity_poly.type
_entity_poly.pdbx_seq_one_letter_code
_entity_poly.pdbx_strand_id
1 'polypeptide(L)'
;MKRIIMSTFGLASLLTVAAKTYELTAPAVWQPIHSEHLQMGGTSPDGGVIDVNNFYITRDGKPVIPVMGEFHYSRYPAEQWEQEILKMKAGGVNVIPSYVFWSLHEPEEGKFRWDGNLDLRHFIELCKKHDMDVIVRIGPFGHGEIRNGGLPDWLFAKNLDVRCNDPKYLDYTKKLYNEIARQLEGLYYKDGGPIIACQLENEHQHSAAPWAVNYNGEEVLDFTASSYDKGITKLGVSVQENTIDKADLGTKHMETLLGMAQEAGIITPIYTTTGWGNAAVIPGKAIPVTAGYTYPTWFPDQRKSDFTMMKNLWSSPDYSPVRYNPLDYPSASAEMGAGIQMVYDKRPICTPEAAEALMLRCLAGGSNLIGYYMYHGGTTPRMNNGKGESYSDQPMGLPKMSYDFQAPLGEMGLEAPSFRPLRVIHNFLADFQDVLAPMQPVMPENHSSFLGVP
;
A
#
# COMPACT_ATOMS: atom_id res chain seq x y z
N MET A 1 -81.86 -5.99 -14.68
CA MET A 1 -80.48 -5.46 -14.74
C MET A 1 -79.86 -5.56 -13.32
N LYS A 2 -79.03 -6.58 -13.12
CA LYS A 2 -78.31 -6.75 -11.83
C LYS A 2 -76.90 -6.23 -12.03
N ARG A 3 -76.51 -5.21 -11.27
CA ARG A 3 -75.12 -4.72 -11.22
C ARG A 3 -74.32 -5.59 -10.27
N ILE A 4 -73.27 -6.21 -10.81
CA ILE A 4 -72.26 -6.94 -10.04
C ILE A 4 -71.18 -5.88 -9.66
N ILE A 5 -71.03 -5.65 -8.36
CA ILE A 5 -69.93 -4.88 -7.82
C ILE A 5 -68.79 -5.87 -7.55
N MET A 6 -67.73 -5.81 -8.34
CA MET A 6 -66.45 -6.48 -8.04
C MET A 6 -65.64 -5.63 -7.12
N SER A 7 -65.52 -6.04 -5.87
CA SER A 7 -64.59 -5.48 -4.90
C SER A 7 -63.23 -6.18 -5.08
N THR A 8 -62.26 -5.44 -5.66
CA THR A 8 -60.86 -5.85 -5.67
C THR A 8 -60.26 -5.62 -4.28
N PHE A 9 -60.05 -6.69 -3.56
CA PHE A 9 -59.17 -6.65 -2.39
C PHE A 9 -57.73 -6.61 -2.87
N GLY A 10 -57.09 -5.45 -2.78
CA GLY A 10 -55.66 -5.33 -2.93
C GLY A 10 -54.98 -5.90 -1.70
N LEU A 11 -54.29 -7.02 -1.87
CA LEU A 11 -53.33 -7.52 -0.88
C LEU A 11 -52.11 -6.58 -0.88
N ALA A 12 -52.07 -5.64 0.05
CA ALA A 12 -50.86 -4.92 0.37
C ALA A 12 -49.95 -5.88 1.16
N SER A 13 -48.97 -6.48 0.45
CA SER A 13 -47.88 -7.17 1.12
C SER A 13 -47.04 -6.12 1.85
N LEU A 14 -47.20 -6.00 3.15
CA LEU A 14 -46.31 -5.31 4.05
C LEU A 14 -44.98 -6.07 4.04
N LEU A 15 -44.05 -5.65 3.18
CA LEU A 15 -42.65 -5.98 3.33
C LEU A 15 -42.17 -5.29 4.61
N THR A 16 -42.20 -5.98 5.71
CA THR A 16 -41.50 -5.58 6.92
C THR A 16 -40.02 -5.74 6.65
N VAL A 17 -39.38 -4.66 6.21
CA VAL A 17 -37.92 -4.55 6.27
C VAL A 17 -37.60 -4.53 7.77
N ALA A 18 -37.17 -5.65 8.31
CA ALA A 18 -36.66 -5.69 9.66
C ALA A 18 -35.37 -4.89 9.69
N ALA A 19 -35.42 -3.63 10.12
CA ALA A 19 -34.24 -2.83 10.34
C ALA A 19 -33.38 -3.53 11.41
N LYS A 20 -32.14 -3.86 11.08
CA LYS A 20 -31.19 -4.36 12.08
C LYS A 20 -30.88 -3.22 13.05
N THR A 21 -31.02 -3.48 14.34
CA THR A 21 -30.59 -2.56 15.38
C THR A 21 -29.20 -2.97 15.83
N TYR A 22 -28.30 -2.00 15.88
CA TYR A 22 -26.94 -2.18 16.38
C TYR A 22 -26.80 -1.40 17.68
N GLU A 23 -26.24 -2.04 18.69
CA GLU A 23 -25.93 -1.41 19.95
C GLU A 23 -24.47 -1.00 19.96
N LEU A 24 -24.19 0.24 20.30
CA LEU A 24 -22.86 0.80 20.43
C LEU A 24 -22.68 1.26 21.86
N THR A 25 -21.73 0.67 22.57
CA THR A 25 -21.35 1.09 23.91
C THR A 25 -19.99 1.74 23.89
N ALA A 26 -19.93 3.03 24.19
CA ALA A 26 -18.65 3.71 24.34
C ALA A 26 -17.86 3.11 25.51
N PRO A 27 -16.56 2.84 25.36
CA PRO A 27 -15.74 2.30 26.45
C PRO A 27 -15.67 3.28 27.60
N ALA A 28 -15.64 2.76 28.83
CA ALA A 28 -15.46 3.60 30.03
C ALA A 28 -14.10 4.25 30.10
N VAL A 29 -13.09 3.63 29.46
CA VAL A 29 -11.72 4.12 29.37
C VAL A 29 -11.24 3.95 27.93
N TRP A 30 -10.80 5.04 27.31
CA TRP A 30 -10.20 5.02 25.99
C TRP A 30 -8.73 4.58 26.06
N GLN A 31 -8.23 4.03 24.96
CA GLN A 31 -6.82 3.69 24.84
C GLN A 31 -5.96 4.98 24.92
N PRO A 32 -4.85 4.97 25.64
CA PRO A 32 -4.00 6.14 25.75
C PRO A 32 -3.33 6.51 24.42
N ILE A 33 -3.27 7.80 24.13
CA ILE A 33 -2.51 8.35 23.01
C ILE A 33 -1.16 8.82 23.55
N HIS A 34 -0.07 8.36 22.92
CA HIS A 34 1.31 8.72 23.30
C HIS A 34 2.18 8.87 22.05
N SER A 35 3.13 9.79 22.05
CA SER A 35 3.89 10.20 20.86
C SER A 35 5.39 9.94 20.93
N GLU A 36 5.97 9.85 22.11
CA GLU A 36 7.44 9.92 22.26
C GLU A 36 8.21 8.64 21.89
N HIS A 37 7.51 7.53 21.63
CA HIS A 37 8.14 6.23 21.35
C HIS A 37 8.49 6.03 19.86
N LEU A 38 7.88 6.81 18.97
CA LEU A 38 8.19 6.81 17.54
C LEU A 38 9.15 7.96 17.22
N GLN A 39 10.38 7.63 16.85
CA GLN A 39 11.36 8.63 16.41
C GLN A 39 11.10 9.02 14.94
N MET A 40 9.92 9.57 14.71
CA MET A 40 9.42 9.94 13.39
C MET A 40 8.90 11.36 13.41
N GLY A 41 8.82 11.95 12.24
CA GLY A 41 8.41 13.34 12.09
C GLY A 41 9.55 14.18 11.51
N GLY A 42 9.32 15.46 11.41
CA GLY A 42 10.31 16.39 10.88
C GLY A 42 9.82 17.83 10.87
N THR A 43 10.78 18.74 10.83
CA THR A 43 10.53 20.17 10.73
C THR A 43 11.11 20.69 9.43
N SER A 44 10.31 21.41 8.66
CA SER A 44 10.76 22.10 7.45
C SER A 44 11.48 23.42 7.76
N PRO A 45 12.27 23.98 6.84
CA PRO A 45 13.02 25.22 7.07
C PRO A 45 12.14 26.45 7.37
N ASP A 46 10.90 26.45 6.94
CA ASP A 46 9.90 27.49 7.18
C ASP A 46 9.15 27.31 8.52
N GLY A 47 9.49 26.26 9.27
CA GLY A 47 8.94 25.98 10.59
C GLY A 47 7.72 25.07 10.60
N GLY A 48 7.28 24.57 9.45
CA GLY A 48 6.21 23.57 9.39
C GLY A 48 6.63 22.26 10.07
N VAL A 49 5.74 21.61 10.81
CA VAL A 49 6.02 20.40 11.59
C VAL A 49 5.09 19.28 11.18
N ILE A 50 5.64 18.12 10.83
CA ILE A 50 4.91 16.87 10.72
C ILE A 50 5.36 15.97 11.89
N ASP A 51 4.39 15.40 12.61
CA ASP A 51 4.67 14.48 13.71
C ASP A 51 3.66 13.34 13.71
N VAL A 52 3.95 12.26 14.44
CA VAL A 52 3.12 11.06 14.53
C VAL A 52 3.08 10.55 15.97
N ASN A 53 1.89 10.20 16.41
CA ASN A 53 1.69 9.47 17.65
C ASN A 53 1.25 8.01 17.35
N ASN A 54 0.93 7.25 18.39
CA ASN A 54 0.50 5.86 18.21
C ASN A 54 -0.87 5.71 17.53
N PHE A 55 -1.57 6.80 17.19
CA PHE A 55 -2.91 6.71 16.64
C PHE A 55 -3.14 7.56 15.37
N TYR A 56 -2.56 8.76 15.28
CA TYR A 56 -2.71 9.65 14.12
C TYR A 56 -1.46 10.46 13.83
N ILE A 57 -1.46 11.10 12.68
CA ILE A 57 -0.43 12.03 12.21
C ILE A 57 -0.90 13.46 12.48
N THR A 58 0.02 14.36 12.79
CA THR A 58 -0.25 15.79 12.93
C THR A 58 0.55 16.61 11.90
N ARG A 59 -0.03 17.70 11.45
CA ARG A 59 0.65 18.74 10.70
C ARG A 59 0.42 20.07 11.42
N ASP A 60 1.52 20.71 11.83
CA ASP A 60 1.49 21.94 12.64
C ASP A 60 0.62 21.80 13.90
N GLY A 61 0.72 20.65 14.55
CA GLY A 61 -0.03 20.29 15.75
C GLY A 61 -1.51 19.94 15.53
N LYS A 62 -2.01 20.00 14.29
CA LYS A 62 -3.40 19.60 13.96
C LYS A 62 -3.44 18.16 13.47
N PRO A 63 -4.38 17.34 13.97
CA PRO A 63 -4.59 15.99 13.46
C PRO A 63 -4.95 16.01 11.97
N VAL A 64 -4.37 15.08 11.20
CA VAL A 64 -4.64 14.91 9.78
C VAL A 64 -4.84 13.43 9.43
N ILE A 65 -5.58 13.19 8.35
CA ILE A 65 -5.72 11.87 7.74
C ILE A 65 -5.16 11.96 6.31
N PRO A 66 -3.88 11.62 6.10
CA PRO A 66 -3.31 11.62 4.76
C PRO A 66 -4.05 10.65 3.83
N VAL A 67 -4.31 11.10 2.61
CA VAL A 67 -4.85 10.31 1.52
C VAL A 67 -3.76 10.10 0.49
N MET A 68 -3.21 8.88 0.47
CA MET A 68 -2.16 8.51 -0.46
C MET A 68 -2.75 7.87 -1.70
N GLY A 69 -2.22 8.24 -2.86
CA GLY A 69 -2.55 7.61 -4.14
C GLY A 69 -1.29 7.13 -4.84
N GLU A 70 -1.11 5.81 -4.96
CA GLU A 70 0.06 5.25 -5.64
C GLU A 70 0.03 5.59 -7.14
N PHE A 71 1.13 6.16 -7.63
CA PHE A 71 1.37 6.49 -9.02
C PHE A 71 2.81 6.17 -9.41
N HIS A 72 3.01 5.19 -10.26
CA HIS A 72 4.34 4.80 -10.73
C HIS A 72 4.77 5.71 -11.88
N TYR A 73 5.56 6.75 -11.58
CA TYR A 73 6.04 7.70 -12.60
C TYR A 73 6.69 6.99 -13.79
N SER A 74 7.46 5.93 -13.57
CA SER A 74 8.15 5.16 -14.61
C SER A 74 7.22 4.39 -15.57
N ARG A 75 5.92 4.33 -15.29
CA ARG A 75 4.89 3.71 -16.14
C ARG A 75 4.06 4.72 -16.92
N TYR A 76 4.42 6.02 -16.87
CA TYR A 76 3.66 7.07 -17.51
C TYR A 76 4.58 8.09 -18.22
N PRO A 77 4.17 8.69 -19.35
CA PRO A 77 4.98 9.68 -20.06
C PRO A 77 5.29 10.90 -19.21
N ALA A 78 6.58 11.28 -19.13
CA ALA A 78 7.04 12.38 -18.28
C ALA A 78 6.40 13.73 -18.63
N GLU A 79 6.14 13.96 -19.90
CA GLU A 79 5.48 15.18 -20.38
C GLU A 79 4.03 15.33 -19.94
N GLN A 80 3.44 14.29 -19.37
CA GLN A 80 2.05 14.28 -18.86
C GLN A 80 1.97 14.21 -17.34
N TRP A 81 3.07 13.99 -16.61
CA TRP A 81 3.05 13.83 -15.15
C TRP A 81 2.36 14.98 -14.43
N GLU A 82 2.65 16.23 -14.85
CA GLU A 82 2.05 17.39 -14.21
C GLU A 82 0.52 17.39 -14.29
N GLN A 83 -0.02 17.03 -15.45
CA GLN A 83 -1.48 16.92 -15.64
C GLN A 83 -2.08 15.85 -14.75
N GLU A 84 -1.42 14.69 -14.63
CA GLU A 84 -1.93 13.58 -13.81
C GLU A 84 -1.84 13.88 -12.32
N ILE A 85 -0.77 14.52 -11.87
CA ILE A 85 -0.64 15.02 -10.49
C ILE A 85 -1.81 15.97 -10.14
N LEU A 86 -2.15 16.88 -11.05
CA LEU A 86 -3.28 17.80 -10.87
C LEU A 86 -4.64 17.07 -10.82
N LYS A 87 -4.83 16.01 -11.60
CA LYS A 87 -6.04 15.16 -11.51
C LYS A 87 -6.11 14.44 -10.17
N MET A 88 -4.99 13.89 -9.68
CA MET A 88 -4.91 13.25 -8.38
C MET A 88 -5.25 14.22 -7.26
N LYS A 89 -4.68 15.43 -7.30
CA LYS A 89 -5.01 16.53 -6.37
C LYS A 89 -6.50 16.89 -6.42
N ALA A 90 -7.05 17.01 -7.62
CA ALA A 90 -8.49 17.26 -7.81
C ALA A 90 -9.37 16.10 -7.30
N GLY A 91 -8.85 14.89 -7.25
CA GLY A 91 -9.46 13.72 -6.63
C GLY A 91 -9.34 13.68 -5.09
N GLY A 92 -8.67 14.66 -4.49
CA GLY A 92 -8.49 14.77 -3.03
C GLY A 92 -7.30 13.98 -2.48
N VAL A 93 -6.44 13.43 -3.35
CA VAL A 93 -5.15 12.86 -2.95
C VAL A 93 -4.21 13.99 -2.54
N ASN A 94 -3.47 13.82 -1.46
CA ASN A 94 -2.49 14.79 -0.97
C ASN A 94 -1.08 14.23 -0.77
N VAL A 95 -0.92 12.91 -0.90
CA VAL A 95 0.39 12.23 -0.86
C VAL A 95 0.51 11.28 -2.05
N ILE A 96 1.63 11.32 -2.76
CA ILE A 96 1.90 10.41 -3.89
C ILE A 96 3.06 9.49 -3.53
N PRO A 97 2.80 8.21 -3.21
CA PRO A 97 3.81 7.17 -3.19
C PRO A 97 4.22 6.77 -4.60
N SER A 98 5.49 6.44 -4.81
CA SER A 98 5.97 5.86 -6.06
C SER A 98 7.21 5.00 -5.87
N TYR A 99 7.28 3.90 -6.62
CA TYR A 99 8.44 3.01 -6.60
C TYR A 99 9.59 3.50 -7.46
N VAL A 100 10.80 3.30 -6.96
CA VAL A 100 12.03 3.29 -7.74
C VAL A 100 12.34 1.83 -8.11
N PHE A 101 11.93 1.40 -9.28
CA PHE A 101 12.21 0.03 -9.74
C PHE A 101 13.66 -0.07 -10.22
N TRP A 102 14.48 -0.78 -9.47
CA TRP A 102 15.92 -0.92 -9.75
C TRP A 102 16.19 -1.37 -11.20
N SER A 103 15.46 -2.39 -11.68
CA SER A 103 15.59 -2.92 -13.04
C SER A 103 15.39 -1.90 -14.16
N LEU A 104 14.59 -0.87 -13.93
CA LEU A 104 14.37 0.21 -14.90
C LEU A 104 15.48 1.23 -14.87
N HIS A 105 16.00 1.53 -13.67
CA HIS A 105 17.06 2.52 -13.47
C HIS A 105 18.47 1.99 -13.74
N GLU A 106 18.72 0.69 -13.56
CA GLU A 106 19.98 0.03 -13.86
C GLU A 106 19.76 -1.24 -14.70
N PRO A 107 19.27 -1.11 -15.94
CA PRO A 107 19.02 -2.25 -16.83
C PRO A 107 20.27 -3.03 -17.20
N GLU A 108 21.43 -2.38 -17.17
CA GLU A 108 22.76 -2.96 -17.33
C GLU A 108 23.61 -2.58 -16.12
N GLU A 109 24.38 -3.52 -15.59
CA GLU A 109 25.23 -3.31 -14.42
C GLU A 109 26.13 -2.06 -14.55
N GLY A 110 26.03 -1.16 -13.57
CA GLY A 110 26.80 0.10 -13.53
C GLY A 110 26.29 1.22 -14.43
N LYS A 111 25.18 1.02 -15.16
CA LYS A 111 24.60 2.03 -16.05
C LYS A 111 23.26 2.53 -15.54
N PHE A 112 23.31 3.45 -14.61
CA PHE A 112 22.10 4.09 -14.08
C PHE A 112 21.50 5.11 -15.06
N ARG A 113 20.17 5.21 -15.05
CA ARG A 113 19.38 6.12 -15.87
C ARG A 113 18.41 6.90 -15.02
N TRP A 114 18.45 8.23 -15.16
CA TRP A 114 17.60 9.17 -14.44
C TRP A 114 17.08 10.25 -15.41
N ASP A 115 16.59 9.82 -16.58
CA ASP A 115 16.15 10.69 -17.66
C ASP A 115 14.81 10.25 -18.25
N GLY A 116 14.10 11.14 -18.92
CA GLY A 116 12.81 10.88 -19.54
C GLY A 116 11.79 10.39 -18.50
N ASN A 117 11.11 9.26 -18.79
CA ASN A 117 10.15 8.66 -17.85
C ASN A 117 10.79 8.08 -16.57
N LEU A 118 12.10 8.17 -16.43
CA LEU A 118 12.85 7.73 -15.25
C LEU A 118 13.44 8.91 -14.45
N ASP A 119 13.11 10.15 -14.79
CA ASP A 119 13.55 11.35 -14.07
C ASP A 119 12.78 11.52 -12.76
N LEU A 120 13.22 10.77 -11.74
CA LEU A 120 12.64 10.78 -10.39
C LEU A 120 12.65 12.19 -9.80
N ARG A 121 13.77 12.92 -9.96
CA ARG A 121 13.92 14.26 -9.40
C ARG A 121 12.87 15.21 -9.98
N HIS A 122 12.72 15.25 -11.29
CA HIS A 122 11.73 16.07 -11.96
C HIS A 122 10.30 15.73 -11.53
N PHE A 123 9.98 14.44 -11.41
CA PHE A 123 8.66 14.00 -10.91
C PHE A 123 8.37 14.55 -9.51
N ILE A 124 9.35 14.46 -8.60
CA ILE A 124 9.19 14.98 -7.21
C ILE A 124 9.09 16.52 -7.22
N GLU A 125 9.85 17.20 -8.06
CA GLU A 125 9.75 18.67 -8.19
C GLU A 125 8.39 19.12 -8.72
N LEU A 126 7.76 18.36 -9.61
CA LEU A 126 6.37 18.60 -10.05
C LEU A 126 5.37 18.39 -8.89
N CYS A 127 5.56 17.35 -8.08
CA CYS A 127 4.74 17.16 -6.88
C CYS A 127 4.87 18.36 -5.94
N LYS A 128 6.10 18.82 -5.67
CA LYS A 128 6.35 20.03 -4.86
C LYS A 128 5.65 21.26 -5.43
N LYS A 129 5.76 21.49 -6.73
CA LYS A 129 5.13 22.62 -7.43
C LYS A 129 3.62 22.70 -7.19
N HIS A 130 3.00 21.55 -6.97
CA HIS A 130 1.56 21.43 -6.76
C HIS A 130 1.16 21.09 -5.32
N ASP A 131 2.03 21.33 -4.33
CA ASP A 131 1.79 21.07 -2.90
C ASP A 131 1.32 19.64 -2.63
N MET A 132 1.94 18.67 -3.29
CA MET A 132 1.73 17.25 -3.07
C MET A 132 2.90 16.68 -2.30
N ASP A 133 2.63 16.05 -1.17
CA ASP A 133 3.65 15.29 -0.46
C ASP A 133 4.03 14.02 -1.23
N VAL A 134 5.23 13.54 -1.01
CA VAL A 134 5.77 12.37 -1.71
C VAL A 134 6.30 11.35 -0.73
N ILE A 135 6.08 10.08 -1.03
CA ILE A 135 6.76 8.97 -0.39
C ILE A 135 7.53 8.20 -1.47
N VAL A 136 8.84 8.10 -1.29
CA VAL A 136 9.68 7.37 -2.25
C VAL A 136 9.86 5.94 -1.77
N ARG A 137 9.38 4.98 -2.55
CA ARG A 137 9.52 3.54 -2.25
C ARG A 137 10.83 3.06 -2.87
N ILE A 138 11.91 3.03 -2.07
CA ILE A 138 13.30 2.90 -2.56
C ILE A 138 13.77 1.45 -2.78
N GLY A 139 12.92 0.48 -2.50
CA GLY A 139 13.28 -0.92 -2.64
C GLY A 139 14.33 -1.40 -1.63
N PRO A 140 15.26 -2.30 -2.00
CA PRO A 140 15.67 -2.73 -3.37
C PRO A 140 14.62 -3.54 -4.15
N PHE A 141 13.81 -4.34 -3.45
CA PHE A 141 12.69 -5.06 -4.01
C PHE A 141 11.40 -4.24 -3.85
N GLY A 142 10.65 -4.06 -4.92
CA GLY A 142 9.44 -3.24 -4.93
C GLY A 142 8.16 -4.04 -5.16
N HIS A 143 8.25 -5.28 -5.66
CA HIS A 143 7.14 -6.02 -6.25
C HIS A 143 6.49 -5.25 -7.40
N GLY A 144 5.41 -4.50 -7.16
CA GLY A 144 4.77 -3.61 -8.14
C GLY A 144 4.36 -4.30 -9.44
N GLU A 145 4.13 -5.61 -9.40
CA GLU A 145 3.89 -6.50 -10.54
C GLU A 145 4.84 -6.24 -11.71
N ILE A 146 6.09 -5.98 -11.39
CA ILE A 146 7.17 -5.83 -12.36
C ILE A 146 8.12 -7.03 -12.31
N ARG A 147 8.79 -7.33 -13.44
CA ARG A 147 9.72 -8.44 -13.57
C ARG A 147 10.72 -8.50 -12.42
N ASN A 148 10.87 -9.67 -11.80
CA ASN A 148 11.72 -9.93 -10.64
C ASN A 148 11.44 -8.99 -9.44
N GLY A 149 10.24 -8.45 -9.32
CA GLY A 149 9.89 -7.47 -8.29
C GLY A 149 10.71 -6.17 -8.36
N GLY A 150 11.23 -5.85 -9.54
CA GLY A 150 12.07 -4.69 -9.77
C GLY A 150 13.58 -4.94 -9.63
N LEU A 151 14.01 -6.13 -9.25
CA LEU A 151 15.44 -6.50 -9.26
C LEU A 151 15.92 -6.69 -10.69
N PRO A 152 17.12 -6.19 -11.08
CA PRO A 152 17.59 -6.28 -12.44
C PRO A 152 18.03 -7.70 -12.82
N ASP A 153 17.78 -8.11 -14.07
CA ASP A 153 18.11 -9.44 -14.57
C ASP A 153 19.60 -9.81 -14.41
N TRP A 154 20.50 -8.85 -14.58
CA TRP A 154 21.93 -9.09 -14.45
C TRP A 154 22.35 -9.47 -13.01
N LEU A 155 21.57 -9.07 -12.00
CA LEU A 155 21.83 -9.44 -10.60
C LEU A 155 21.69 -10.94 -10.42
N PHE A 156 20.74 -11.57 -11.11
CA PHE A 156 20.52 -13.01 -11.06
C PHE A 156 21.59 -13.83 -11.78
N ALA A 157 22.44 -13.22 -12.57
CA ALA A 157 23.63 -13.86 -13.12
C ALA A 157 24.81 -13.90 -12.13
N LYS A 158 24.67 -13.30 -10.95
CA LYS A 158 25.69 -13.28 -9.91
C LYS A 158 25.48 -14.44 -8.94
N ASN A 159 26.57 -14.90 -8.34
CA ASN A 159 26.51 -15.87 -7.25
C ASN A 159 26.29 -15.13 -5.93
N LEU A 160 25.03 -14.81 -5.62
CA LEU A 160 24.58 -14.12 -4.41
C LEU A 160 23.12 -14.47 -4.13
N ASP A 161 22.68 -14.28 -2.92
CA ASP A 161 21.28 -14.36 -2.52
C ASP A 161 20.69 -12.96 -2.44
N VAL A 162 19.46 -12.80 -2.95
CA VAL A 162 18.73 -11.51 -2.91
C VAL A 162 17.80 -11.44 -1.72
N ARG A 163 17.38 -10.21 -1.35
CA ARG A 163 16.45 -9.94 -0.25
C ARG A 163 16.90 -10.48 1.11
N CYS A 164 18.18 -10.51 1.34
CA CYS A 164 18.82 -10.98 2.58
C CYS A 164 20.13 -10.22 2.84
N ASN A 165 20.83 -10.56 3.93
CA ASN A 165 22.11 -9.94 4.29
C ASN A 165 23.32 -10.62 3.60
N ASP A 166 23.16 -11.13 2.38
CA ASP A 166 24.31 -11.55 1.57
C ASP A 166 25.21 -10.31 1.29
N PRO A 167 26.50 -10.36 1.64
CA PRO A 167 27.38 -9.20 1.52
C PRO A 167 27.46 -8.63 0.10
N LYS A 168 27.42 -9.47 -0.94
CA LYS A 168 27.46 -9.04 -2.33
C LYS A 168 26.17 -8.34 -2.74
N TYR A 169 25.01 -8.86 -2.29
CA TYR A 169 23.73 -8.22 -2.49
C TYR A 169 23.69 -6.84 -1.83
N LEU A 170 24.17 -6.76 -0.59
CA LEU A 170 24.24 -5.50 0.15
C LEU A 170 25.18 -4.48 -0.53
N ASP A 171 26.32 -4.92 -1.11
CA ASP A 171 27.22 -4.05 -1.86
C ASP A 171 26.53 -3.44 -3.09
N TYR A 172 25.71 -4.20 -3.79
CA TYR A 172 24.92 -3.69 -4.91
C TYR A 172 23.80 -2.77 -4.44
N THR A 173 23.11 -3.14 -3.38
CA THR A 173 22.06 -2.31 -2.76
C THR A 173 22.63 -0.95 -2.30
N LYS A 174 23.83 -0.94 -1.74
CA LYS A 174 24.51 0.31 -1.33
C LYS A 174 24.74 1.25 -2.52
N LYS A 175 25.11 0.70 -3.68
CA LYS A 175 25.25 1.51 -4.92
C LYS A 175 23.90 2.10 -5.34
N LEU A 176 22.85 1.27 -5.35
CA LEU A 176 21.48 1.73 -5.63
C LEU A 176 21.07 2.88 -4.71
N TYR A 177 21.21 2.71 -3.40
CA TYR A 177 20.81 3.73 -2.42
C TYR A 177 21.60 5.03 -2.56
N ASN A 178 22.91 4.96 -2.88
CA ASN A 178 23.71 6.14 -3.18
C ASN A 178 23.21 6.87 -4.42
N GLU A 179 22.81 6.15 -5.47
CA GLU A 179 22.24 6.75 -6.68
C GLU A 179 20.89 7.40 -6.41
N ILE A 180 20.01 6.72 -5.68
CA ILE A 180 18.72 7.28 -5.26
C ILE A 180 18.94 8.53 -4.40
N ALA A 181 19.83 8.48 -3.41
CA ALA A 181 20.09 9.60 -2.52
C ALA A 181 20.51 10.87 -3.28
N ARG A 182 21.31 10.74 -4.36
CA ARG A 182 21.68 11.88 -5.22
C ARG A 182 20.47 12.51 -5.90
N GLN A 183 19.46 11.70 -6.30
CA GLN A 183 18.25 12.23 -6.92
C GLN A 183 17.37 12.94 -5.87
N LEU A 184 17.42 12.50 -4.62
CA LEU A 184 16.58 13.02 -3.53
C LEU A 184 17.18 14.19 -2.77
N GLU A 185 18.46 14.54 -3.01
CA GLU A 185 19.16 15.58 -2.28
C GLU A 185 18.43 16.93 -2.35
N GLY A 186 18.16 17.53 -1.18
CA GLY A 186 17.42 18.79 -1.04
C GLY A 186 15.91 18.70 -1.27
N LEU A 187 15.36 17.49 -1.47
CA LEU A 187 13.93 17.28 -1.68
C LEU A 187 13.21 16.70 -0.46
N TYR A 188 13.90 16.44 0.64
CA TYR A 188 13.27 15.99 1.89
C TYR A 188 12.51 17.13 2.57
N TYR A 189 11.48 16.79 3.34
CA TYR A 189 10.69 17.76 4.09
C TYR A 189 11.56 18.67 4.98
N LYS A 190 12.54 18.09 5.66
CA LYS A 190 13.53 18.84 6.47
C LYS A 190 14.36 19.86 5.66
N ASP A 191 14.42 19.73 4.35
CA ASP A 191 15.13 20.63 3.41
C ASP A 191 14.15 21.54 2.65
N GLY A 192 12.85 21.52 2.99
CA GLY A 192 11.79 22.26 2.32
C GLY A 192 11.27 21.57 1.05
N GLY A 193 11.57 20.30 0.87
CA GLY A 193 11.03 19.46 -0.20
C GLY A 193 9.74 18.75 0.18
N PRO A 194 9.12 18.00 -0.75
CA PRO A 194 7.86 17.33 -0.53
C PRO A 194 8.00 15.91 0.03
N ILE A 195 9.22 15.37 0.16
CA ILE A 195 9.43 13.98 0.62
C ILE A 195 9.23 13.93 2.13
N ILE A 196 8.11 13.35 2.56
CA ILE A 196 7.74 13.19 3.97
C ILE A 196 8.16 11.85 4.56
N ALA A 197 8.35 10.82 3.72
CA ALA A 197 8.81 9.50 4.14
C ALA A 197 9.42 8.72 2.96
N CYS A 198 10.09 7.59 3.30
CA CYS A 198 10.48 6.56 2.35
C CYS A 198 9.96 5.20 2.79
N GLN A 199 9.79 4.28 1.83
CA GLN A 199 9.57 2.86 2.11
C GLN A 199 10.83 2.07 1.80
N LEU A 200 11.17 1.16 2.72
CA LEU A 200 12.19 0.13 2.52
C LEU A 200 11.52 -1.18 2.11
N GLU A 201 12.10 -1.87 1.13
CA GLU A 201 11.66 -3.19 0.68
C GLU A 201 10.15 -3.21 0.33
N ASN A 202 9.56 -4.35 0.15
CA ASN A 202 8.12 -4.51 0.06
C ASN A 202 7.72 -5.90 0.54
N GLU A 203 6.76 -5.95 1.47
CA GLU A 203 6.20 -7.19 1.97
C GLU A 203 7.29 -8.23 2.32
N HIS A 204 8.38 -7.77 2.92
CA HIS A 204 9.50 -8.65 3.24
C HIS A 204 9.06 -9.71 4.23
N GLN A 205 9.34 -10.97 3.90
CA GLN A 205 8.86 -12.12 4.64
C GLN A 205 7.33 -12.25 4.71
N HIS A 206 6.65 -11.73 3.72
CA HIS A 206 5.25 -11.95 3.58
C HIS A 206 4.96 -13.37 3.13
N SER A 207 3.94 -13.95 3.73
CA SER A 207 3.55 -15.32 3.52
C SER A 207 3.06 -15.69 2.14
N ALA A 208 2.37 -14.79 1.50
CA ALA A 208 1.87 -15.01 0.17
C ALA A 208 2.80 -14.45 -0.90
N ALA A 209 3.98 -13.95 -0.49
CA ALA A 209 4.95 -13.49 -1.46
C ALA A 209 5.63 -14.68 -2.14
N PRO A 210 5.16 -15.12 -3.31
CA PRO A 210 5.84 -16.12 -4.11
C PRO A 210 7.14 -15.56 -4.71
N TRP A 211 7.50 -14.38 -4.29
CA TRP A 211 8.56 -13.57 -4.81
C TRP A 211 9.84 -13.74 -4.04
N ALA A 212 9.93 -14.76 -3.33
CA ALA A 212 11.17 -15.25 -2.89
C ALA A 212 11.94 -15.70 -4.12
N VAL A 213 12.62 -14.79 -4.72
CA VAL A 213 13.47 -15.07 -5.83
C VAL A 213 14.77 -15.58 -5.26
N ASN A 214 14.85 -16.90 -5.13
CA ASN A 214 16.11 -17.52 -4.79
C ASN A 214 16.74 -18.20 -5.97
N TYR A 215 18.04 -18.25 -5.89
CA TYR A 215 18.85 -18.91 -6.80
C TYR A 215 18.80 -20.38 -6.55
N ASN A 216 19.06 -21.25 -6.80
CA ASN A 216 19.36 -22.68 -6.57
C ASN A 216 18.16 -23.62 -6.56
N GLY A 217 16.96 -23.16 -6.88
CA GLY A 217 15.77 -24.04 -6.82
C GLY A 217 15.50 -24.62 -5.44
N GLU A 218 16.28 -24.20 -4.45
CA GLU A 218 15.93 -24.44 -3.07
C GLU A 218 14.82 -23.46 -2.74
N GLU A 219 13.76 -24.01 -2.23
CA GLU A 219 12.73 -23.20 -1.65
C GLU A 219 13.38 -22.32 -0.62
N VAL A 220 13.19 -21.12 -0.84
CA VAL A 220 13.61 -20.11 -0.08
C VAL A 220 13.07 -20.27 1.24
N LEU A 221 13.77 -20.71 2.06
CA LEU A 221 13.41 -21.10 3.36
C LEU A 221 13.23 -19.97 4.31
N ASP A 222 13.70 -18.88 3.89
CA ASP A 222 13.87 -17.79 4.75
C ASP A 222 12.75 -16.89 4.73
N PHE A 223 11.96 -17.25 3.93
CA PHE A 223 11.28 -16.43 3.45
C PHE A 223 10.39 -15.80 4.08
N THR A 224 9.90 -16.23 4.73
CA THR A 224 8.80 -15.52 5.21
C THR A 224 8.55 -16.06 6.57
N ALA A 225 8.79 -15.28 7.42
CA ALA A 225 8.32 -15.48 8.74
C ALA A 225 6.83 -15.65 8.86
N SER A 226 6.17 -15.25 7.85
CA SER A 226 4.75 -15.37 7.68
C SER A 226 4.31 -16.76 7.26
N SER A 227 5.24 -17.61 6.91
CA SER A 227 4.96 -19.03 6.81
C SER A 227 4.40 -19.62 8.11
N TYR A 228 4.35 -18.84 9.19
CA TYR A 228 3.62 -19.20 10.41
C TYR A 228 2.19 -18.78 10.44
N ASP A 229 1.75 -17.96 9.54
CA ASP A 229 0.34 -17.63 9.48
C ASP A 229 -0.44 -18.89 9.09
N LYS A 230 -1.15 -19.44 10.07
CA LYS A 230 -2.06 -20.57 9.85
C LYS A 230 -3.13 -20.28 8.79
N GLY A 231 -3.32 -19.02 8.43
CA GLY A 231 -4.15 -18.60 7.30
C GLY A 231 -3.68 -19.15 5.97
N ILE A 232 -2.37 -19.36 5.80
CA ILE A 232 -1.78 -19.84 4.55
C ILE A 232 -1.87 -21.34 4.38
N THR A 233 -1.98 -22.09 5.45
CA THR A 233 -2.30 -23.51 5.34
C THR A 233 -3.63 -23.73 4.61
N LYS A 234 -4.52 -22.73 4.62
CA LYS A 234 -5.75 -22.73 3.80
C LYS A 234 -5.49 -22.55 2.31
N LEU A 235 -4.32 -22.05 1.94
CA LEU A 235 -3.89 -21.90 0.55
C LEU A 235 -3.12 -23.11 0.02
N GLY A 236 -2.95 -24.15 0.84
CA GLY A 236 -2.27 -25.37 0.44
C GLY A 236 -0.73 -25.26 0.45
N VAL A 237 -0.18 -24.20 0.99
CA VAL A 237 1.27 -24.06 1.16
C VAL A 237 1.66 -24.75 2.48
N SER A 238 2.55 -25.74 2.42
CA SER A 238 3.03 -26.40 3.61
C SER A 238 3.97 -25.49 4.39
N VAL A 239 3.61 -25.22 5.61
CA VAL A 239 4.41 -24.43 6.55
C VAL A 239 5.36 -25.34 7.29
N GLN A 240 6.66 -25.13 7.17
CA GLN A 240 7.63 -25.85 7.99
C GLN A 240 7.77 -25.18 9.37
N GLU A 241 7.68 -25.97 10.43
CA GLU A 241 7.74 -25.46 11.82
C GLU A 241 9.05 -24.76 12.19
N ASN A 242 10.10 -24.92 11.40
CA ASN A 242 11.44 -24.41 11.69
C ASN A 242 11.71 -22.96 11.27
N THR A 243 10.72 -22.22 10.88
CA THR A 243 10.89 -20.88 10.38
C THR A 243 10.85 -19.79 11.47
N ILE A 244 10.46 -20.11 12.74
CA ILE A 244 10.44 -19.15 13.87
C ILE A 244 11.82 -18.51 14.06
N ASP A 245 12.85 -19.28 14.04
CA ASP A 245 14.22 -18.80 14.23
C ASP A 245 14.70 -17.87 13.10
N LYS A 246 14.01 -17.89 11.95
CA LYS A 246 14.35 -17.06 10.79
C LYS A 246 13.55 -15.76 10.74
N ALA A 247 12.55 -15.63 11.58
CA ALA A 247 11.76 -14.41 11.70
C ALA A 247 12.61 -13.19 12.01
N ASP A 248 13.60 -13.37 12.87
CA ASP A 248 14.53 -12.31 13.23
C ASP A 248 15.48 -11.92 12.09
N LEU A 249 15.69 -12.80 11.11
CA LEU A 249 16.54 -12.49 9.95
C LEU A 249 15.91 -11.40 9.09
N GLY A 250 14.60 -11.42 8.92
CA GLY A 250 13.90 -10.38 8.18
C GLY A 250 13.98 -9.01 8.87
N THR A 251 13.74 -8.97 10.17
CA THR A 251 13.90 -7.72 10.93
C THR A 251 15.34 -7.20 10.85
N LYS A 252 16.34 -8.07 11.00
CA LYS A 252 17.76 -7.72 10.83
C LYS A 252 18.08 -7.21 9.43
N HIS A 253 17.48 -7.81 8.40
CA HIS A 253 17.64 -7.32 7.03
C HIS A 253 17.06 -5.91 6.87
N MET A 254 15.84 -5.68 7.36
CA MET A 254 15.22 -4.36 7.33
C MET A 254 16.03 -3.32 8.10
N GLU A 255 16.58 -3.66 9.26
CA GLU A 255 17.47 -2.79 10.04
C GLU A 255 18.78 -2.50 9.27
N THR A 256 19.33 -3.49 8.58
CA THR A 256 20.51 -3.32 7.72
C THR A 256 20.21 -2.34 6.58
N LEU A 257 19.08 -2.52 5.89
CA LEU A 257 18.65 -1.61 4.81
C LEU A 257 18.44 -0.18 5.33
N LEU A 258 17.84 -0.02 6.51
CA LEU A 258 17.68 1.29 7.13
C LEU A 258 19.03 1.96 7.38
N GLY A 259 19.98 1.23 7.98
CA GLY A 259 21.33 1.75 8.22
C GLY A 259 22.01 2.18 6.92
N MET A 260 21.91 1.37 5.88
CA MET A 260 22.49 1.66 4.56
C MET A 260 21.83 2.87 3.89
N ALA A 261 20.51 3.02 4.01
CA ALA A 261 19.78 4.18 3.50
C ALA A 261 20.24 5.46 4.21
N GLN A 262 20.38 5.42 5.55
CA GLN A 262 20.88 6.54 6.34
C GLN A 262 22.33 6.89 6.02
N GLU A 263 23.21 5.90 5.84
CA GLU A 263 24.59 6.10 5.38
C GLU A 263 24.66 6.77 4.02
N ALA A 264 23.73 6.44 3.12
CA ALA A 264 23.64 7.08 1.80
C ALA A 264 23.09 8.52 1.85
N GLY A 265 22.56 8.96 2.99
CA GLY A 265 21.95 10.30 3.17
C GLY A 265 20.42 10.32 3.04
N ILE A 266 19.76 9.17 2.94
CA ILE A 266 18.29 9.05 2.95
C ILE A 266 17.82 9.12 4.40
N ILE A 267 17.66 10.33 4.92
CA ILE A 267 17.29 10.59 6.30
C ILE A 267 15.88 11.21 6.34
N THR A 268 14.89 10.37 6.51
CA THR A 268 13.46 10.72 6.54
C THR A 268 12.71 9.64 7.31
N PRO A 269 11.49 9.89 7.80
CA PRO A 269 10.63 8.84 8.34
C PRO A 269 10.49 7.65 7.39
N ILE A 270 10.36 6.46 7.97
CA ILE A 270 10.25 5.22 7.21
C ILE A 270 8.91 4.55 7.50
N TYR A 271 8.30 3.97 6.47
CA TYR A 271 7.30 2.94 6.66
C TYR A 271 7.72 1.60 5.99
N THR A 272 7.13 0.52 6.46
CA THR A 272 7.33 -0.82 5.89
C THR A 272 5.98 -1.43 5.54
N THR A 273 5.83 -1.93 4.32
CA THR A 273 4.61 -2.62 3.91
C THR A 273 4.58 -4.01 4.53
N THR A 274 3.64 -4.21 5.44
CA THR A 274 3.42 -5.51 6.10
C THR A 274 2.40 -6.36 5.36
N GLY A 275 1.64 -5.74 4.48
CA GLY A 275 0.69 -6.31 3.53
C GLY A 275 -0.24 -7.35 4.13
N TRP A 276 0.24 -8.55 4.26
CA TRP A 276 -0.55 -9.73 4.53
C TRP A 276 -0.25 -10.37 5.89
N GLY A 277 0.19 -9.60 6.84
CA GLY A 277 0.52 -10.05 8.20
C GLY A 277 1.93 -10.65 8.32
N ASN A 278 2.45 -10.67 9.51
CA ASN A 278 3.76 -11.22 9.88
C ASN A 278 4.97 -10.76 9.05
N ALA A 279 4.82 -9.83 8.12
CA ALA A 279 5.94 -9.27 7.39
C ALA A 279 6.92 -8.56 8.34
N ALA A 280 8.18 -8.50 7.95
CA ALA A 280 9.23 -7.90 8.76
C ALA A 280 8.98 -6.41 8.99
N VAL A 281 9.20 -5.96 10.20
CA VAL A 281 9.08 -4.57 10.64
C VAL A 281 10.36 -4.10 11.31
N ILE A 282 10.53 -2.80 11.43
CA ILE A 282 11.61 -2.20 12.23
C ILE A 282 10.97 -1.56 13.46
N PRO A 283 10.98 -2.23 14.63
CA PRO A 283 10.27 -1.76 15.81
C PRO A 283 10.67 -0.33 16.22
N GLY A 284 9.69 0.53 16.40
CA GLY A 284 9.89 1.94 16.81
C GLY A 284 10.53 2.87 15.78
N LYS A 285 10.98 2.35 14.64
CA LYS A 285 11.69 3.11 13.60
C LYS A 285 11.00 3.11 12.22
N ALA A 286 9.94 2.36 12.07
CA ALA A 286 9.12 2.34 10.87
C ALA A 286 7.65 2.20 11.23
N ILE A 287 6.75 2.83 10.48
CA ILE A 287 5.32 2.59 10.61
C ILE A 287 4.98 1.34 9.79
N PRO A 288 4.38 0.30 10.41
CA PRO A 288 3.86 -0.83 9.64
C PRO A 288 2.61 -0.39 8.89
N VAL A 289 2.59 -0.57 7.58
CA VAL A 289 1.43 -0.25 6.74
C VAL A 289 0.84 -1.51 6.13
N THR A 290 -0.47 -1.59 6.10
CA THR A 290 -1.21 -2.77 5.68
C THR A 290 -1.72 -2.68 4.25
N ALA A 291 -2.25 -3.79 3.74
CA ALA A 291 -2.98 -3.89 2.48
C ALA A 291 -4.37 -4.47 2.70
N GLY A 292 -5.26 -4.28 1.74
CA GLY A 292 -6.60 -4.86 1.79
C GLY A 292 -7.37 -4.75 0.48
N TYR A 293 -8.14 -5.80 0.15
CA TYR A 293 -8.91 -5.90 -1.09
C TYR A 293 -10.29 -6.50 -0.83
N THR A 294 -11.36 -5.79 -1.12
CA THR A 294 -12.74 -6.25 -0.85
C THR A 294 -13.33 -7.19 -1.88
N TYR A 295 -12.62 -7.47 -2.93
CA TYR A 295 -13.08 -8.29 -4.04
C TYR A 295 -12.32 -9.61 -4.14
N PRO A 296 -12.94 -10.69 -4.63
CA PRO A 296 -12.29 -11.99 -4.81
C PRO A 296 -11.35 -11.91 -6.01
N THR A 297 -10.05 -11.83 -5.74
CA THR A 297 -9.12 -11.48 -6.78
C THR A 297 -8.21 -12.61 -7.19
N TRP A 298 -7.69 -13.29 -6.20
CA TRP A 298 -6.60 -14.23 -6.41
C TRP A 298 -7.10 -15.66 -6.63
N PHE A 299 -8.31 -15.98 -6.12
CA PHE A 299 -8.89 -17.33 -6.18
C PHE A 299 -10.30 -17.28 -6.74
N PRO A 300 -10.64 -18.16 -7.72
CA PRO A 300 -11.97 -18.18 -8.36
C PRO A 300 -13.12 -18.39 -7.38
N ASP A 301 -12.86 -19.08 -6.27
CA ASP A 301 -13.89 -19.48 -5.31
C ASP A 301 -14.07 -18.51 -4.13
N GLN A 302 -13.27 -17.47 -4.03
CA GLN A 302 -13.44 -16.46 -2.98
C GLN A 302 -14.61 -15.54 -3.32
N ARG A 303 -15.77 -15.90 -2.82
CA ARG A 303 -16.98 -15.08 -2.94
C ARG A 303 -17.10 -13.98 -1.89
N LYS A 304 -16.27 -14.01 -0.84
CA LYS A 304 -16.26 -13.03 0.26
C LYS A 304 -14.82 -12.77 0.66
N SER A 305 -14.49 -11.52 0.79
CA SER A 305 -13.22 -11.07 1.34
C SER A 305 -13.37 -10.78 2.83
N ASP A 306 -12.38 -11.15 3.64
CA ASP A 306 -12.34 -10.80 5.07
C ASP A 306 -12.27 -9.27 5.26
N PHE A 307 -11.84 -8.53 4.24
CA PHE A 307 -11.83 -7.07 4.24
C PHE A 307 -13.21 -6.41 4.15
N THR A 308 -14.27 -7.17 4.03
CA THR A 308 -15.63 -6.64 4.15
C THR A 308 -16.12 -6.61 5.59
N MET A 309 -15.35 -7.19 6.53
CA MET A 309 -15.74 -7.23 7.93
C MET A 309 -15.36 -5.96 8.66
N MET A 310 -16.31 -5.39 9.40
CA MET A 310 -16.02 -4.30 10.33
C MET A 310 -15.22 -4.82 11.51
N LYS A 311 -14.11 -4.16 11.83
CA LYS A 311 -13.31 -4.43 13.03
C LYS A 311 -12.50 -3.19 13.42
N ASN A 312 -12.06 -3.17 14.65
CA ASN A 312 -11.11 -2.15 15.09
C ASN A 312 -9.72 -2.46 14.48
N LEU A 313 -9.35 -1.74 13.43
CA LEU A 313 -8.11 -1.94 12.69
C LEU A 313 -6.88 -1.46 13.45
N TRP A 314 -7.07 -0.57 14.41
CA TRP A 314 -5.96 -0.12 15.25
C TRP A 314 -5.50 -1.19 16.23
N SER A 315 -6.44 -1.87 16.92
CA SER A 315 -6.09 -2.92 17.89
C SER A 315 -5.98 -4.31 17.27
N SER A 316 -6.59 -4.52 16.10
CA SER A 316 -6.65 -5.81 15.42
C SER A 316 -6.51 -5.62 13.91
N PRO A 317 -5.28 -5.41 13.42
CA PRO A 317 -5.02 -5.27 11.98
C PRO A 317 -5.51 -6.46 11.18
N ASP A 318 -5.72 -6.25 9.89
CA ASP A 318 -5.99 -7.34 8.99
C ASP A 318 -4.80 -8.30 8.92
N TYR A 319 -5.08 -9.59 8.63
CA TYR A 319 -4.06 -10.64 8.59
C TYR A 319 -3.24 -10.79 9.88
N SER A 320 -3.87 -10.65 11.03
CA SER A 320 -3.24 -11.05 12.29
C SER A 320 -2.93 -12.57 12.28
N PRO A 321 -1.85 -13.01 12.94
CA PRO A 321 -1.01 -12.25 13.85
C PRO A 321 0.00 -11.34 13.15
N VAL A 322 0.34 -10.23 13.81
CA VAL A 322 1.40 -9.31 13.42
C VAL A 322 2.56 -9.37 14.42
N ARG A 323 3.75 -8.89 14.03
CA ARG A 323 4.96 -8.98 14.85
C ARG A 323 5.25 -7.75 15.69
N TYR A 324 4.31 -6.85 15.75
CA TYR A 324 4.38 -5.61 16.50
C TYR A 324 3.13 -5.47 17.37
N ASN A 325 3.18 -4.63 18.39
CA ASN A 325 1.98 -4.23 19.11
C ASN A 325 1.23 -3.18 18.29
N PRO A 326 0.02 -3.47 17.77
CA PRO A 326 -0.71 -2.51 16.94
C PRO A 326 -1.00 -1.18 17.62
N LEU A 327 -1.19 -1.19 18.93
CA LEU A 327 -1.51 0.01 19.71
C LEU A 327 -0.32 0.98 19.84
N ASP A 328 0.87 0.59 19.41
CA ASP A 328 2.04 1.47 19.39
C ASP A 328 2.17 2.26 18.08
N TYR A 329 1.29 2.02 17.10
CA TYR A 329 1.36 2.64 15.77
C TYR A 329 0.00 3.11 15.30
N PRO A 330 -0.08 4.16 14.48
CA PRO A 330 -1.33 4.48 13.79
C PRO A 330 -1.72 3.33 12.86
N SER A 331 -3.00 3.03 12.76
CA SER A 331 -3.51 2.14 11.73
C SER A 331 -3.35 2.82 10.38
N ALA A 332 -2.47 2.29 9.56
CA ALA A 332 -2.10 2.86 8.28
C ALA A 332 -2.16 1.81 7.17
N SER A 333 -2.53 2.21 5.97
CA SER A 333 -2.50 1.34 4.80
C SER A 333 -1.78 2.02 3.64
N ALA A 334 -0.98 1.24 2.90
CA ALA A 334 -0.35 1.69 1.67
C ALA A 334 -1.03 1.09 0.43
N GLU A 335 -1.77 -0.01 0.60
CA GLU A 335 -2.27 -0.80 -0.51
C GLU A 335 -3.74 -1.20 -0.31
N MET A 336 -4.60 -0.19 -0.09
CA MET A 336 -6.03 -0.44 -0.22
C MET A 336 -6.41 -0.55 -1.68
N GLY A 337 -7.00 -1.68 -2.06
CA GLY A 337 -7.36 -1.96 -3.43
C GLY A 337 -8.43 -1.01 -3.96
N ALA A 338 -8.04 -0.06 -4.78
CA ALA A 338 -8.96 0.77 -5.56
C ALA A 338 -9.27 0.14 -6.93
N GLY A 339 -8.66 -0.97 -7.22
CA GLY A 339 -8.79 -1.77 -8.42
C GLY A 339 -7.96 -3.05 -8.31
N ILE A 340 -7.70 -3.72 -9.41
CA ILE A 340 -6.85 -4.89 -9.46
C ILE A 340 -6.23 -5.09 -10.85
N GLN A 341 -5.01 -5.62 -10.83
CA GLN A 341 -4.30 -6.04 -12.01
C GLN A 341 -5.09 -7.11 -12.80
N MET A 342 -5.13 -6.94 -14.11
CA MET A 342 -5.60 -7.96 -15.02
C MET A 342 -4.42 -8.72 -15.64
N VAL A 343 -4.49 -10.04 -15.64
CA VAL A 343 -3.56 -10.93 -16.32
C VAL A 343 -4.30 -11.78 -17.35
N TYR A 344 -3.57 -12.57 -18.14
CA TYR A 344 -4.20 -13.32 -19.22
C TYR A 344 -5.21 -14.37 -18.74
N ASP A 345 -4.92 -15.05 -17.67
CA ASP A 345 -5.75 -16.11 -17.10
C ASP A 345 -6.90 -15.59 -16.22
N LYS A 346 -6.83 -14.33 -15.78
CA LYS A 346 -7.80 -13.75 -14.86
C LYS A 346 -8.25 -12.36 -15.29
N ARG A 347 -9.55 -12.15 -15.25
CA ARG A 347 -10.21 -10.88 -15.58
C ARG A 347 -11.16 -10.49 -14.44
N PRO A 348 -10.64 -10.26 -13.21
CA PRO A 348 -11.49 -9.86 -12.12
C PRO A 348 -12.10 -8.48 -12.40
N ILE A 349 -13.31 -8.27 -11.91
CA ILE A 349 -13.98 -6.98 -11.99
C ILE A 349 -14.00 -6.38 -10.59
N CYS A 350 -13.41 -5.21 -10.44
CA CYS A 350 -13.51 -4.40 -9.25
C CYS A 350 -14.62 -3.37 -9.47
N THR A 351 -15.71 -3.48 -8.71
CA THR A 351 -16.79 -2.50 -8.83
C THR A 351 -16.41 -1.20 -8.11
N PRO A 352 -16.93 -0.05 -8.54
CA PRO A 352 -16.68 1.23 -7.86
C PRO A 352 -17.02 1.18 -6.37
N GLU A 353 -18.12 0.52 -6.04
CA GLU A 353 -18.62 0.36 -4.67
C GLU A 353 -17.65 -0.44 -3.78
N ALA A 354 -16.86 -1.33 -4.35
CA ALA A 354 -15.88 -2.11 -3.60
C ALA A 354 -14.78 -1.21 -3.01
N ALA A 355 -14.26 -0.28 -3.81
CA ALA A 355 -13.24 0.67 -3.35
C ALA A 355 -13.82 1.65 -2.32
N GLU A 356 -15.04 2.15 -2.53
CA GLU A 356 -15.75 3.03 -1.60
C GLU A 356 -16.02 2.34 -0.26
N ALA A 357 -16.54 1.11 -0.30
CA ALA A 357 -16.84 0.33 0.90
C ALA A 357 -15.57 0.03 1.72
N LEU A 358 -14.46 -0.31 1.04
CA LEU A 358 -13.17 -0.54 1.69
C LEU A 358 -12.67 0.72 2.41
N MET A 359 -12.75 1.87 1.74
CA MET A 359 -12.37 3.15 2.31
C MET A 359 -13.18 3.48 3.57
N LEU A 360 -14.50 3.40 3.49
CA LEU A 360 -15.39 3.66 4.62
C LEU A 360 -15.16 2.67 5.77
N ARG A 361 -14.94 1.41 5.46
CA ARG A 361 -14.59 0.39 6.45
C ARG A 361 -13.28 0.74 7.17
N CYS A 362 -12.26 1.14 6.44
CA CYS A 362 -10.97 1.50 7.04
C CYS A 362 -11.10 2.71 7.96
N LEU A 363 -11.78 3.74 7.53
CA LEU A 363 -12.06 4.92 8.36
C LEU A 363 -12.83 4.57 9.63
N ALA A 364 -13.93 3.85 9.50
CA ALA A 364 -14.74 3.41 10.64
C ALA A 364 -13.97 2.45 11.56
N GLY A 365 -12.99 1.73 11.05
CA GLY A 365 -12.08 0.86 11.80
C GLY A 365 -10.91 1.57 12.47
N GLY A 366 -10.79 2.89 12.32
CA GLY A 366 -9.76 3.71 12.96
C GLY A 366 -8.47 3.85 12.15
N SER A 367 -8.51 3.60 10.84
CA SER A 367 -7.36 3.88 9.97
C SER A 367 -7.17 5.37 9.79
N ASN A 368 -5.98 5.86 10.08
CA ASN A 368 -5.61 7.28 10.07
C ASN A 368 -4.58 7.66 8.99
N LEU A 369 -4.25 6.73 8.11
CA LEU A 369 -3.51 6.96 6.88
C LEU A 369 -4.08 6.02 5.83
N ILE A 370 -4.58 6.58 4.75
CA ILE A 370 -5.31 5.87 3.72
C ILE A 370 -4.49 5.86 2.44
N GLY A 371 -4.02 4.70 2.02
CA GLY A 371 -3.22 4.54 0.81
C GLY A 371 -3.88 3.61 -0.20
N TYR A 372 -4.10 4.11 -1.40
CA TYR A 372 -4.66 3.34 -2.51
C TYR A 372 -3.58 2.71 -3.37
N TYR A 373 -3.74 1.45 -3.67
CA TYR A 373 -2.96 0.74 -4.66
C TYR A 373 -3.90 0.11 -5.70
N MET A 374 -3.90 0.52 -6.94
CA MET A 374 -3.32 1.76 -7.49
C MET A 374 -4.36 2.87 -7.47
N TYR A 375 -3.95 4.13 -7.33
CA TYR A 375 -4.82 5.26 -7.59
C TYR A 375 -4.75 5.71 -9.06
N HIS A 376 -3.55 5.57 -9.65
CA HIS A 376 -3.29 5.87 -11.05
C HIS A 376 -2.62 4.68 -11.73
N GLY A 377 -3.19 4.22 -12.81
CA GLY A 377 -2.64 3.16 -13.65
C GLY A 377 -1.45 3.64 -14.49
N GLY A 378 -1.07 2.83 -15.44
CA GLY A 378 0.01 3.15 -16.38
C GLY A 378 0.32 1.99 -17.32
N THR A 379 1.41 2.11 -18.05
CA THR A 379 1.89 1.08 -18.98
C THR A 379 3.26 0.58 -18.56
N THR A 380 3.38 -0.72 -18.31
CA THR A 380 4.67 -1.33 -17.96
C THR A 380 5.64 -1.23 -19.15
N PRO A 381 6.85 -0.68 -18.97
CA PRO A 381 7.79 -0.47 -20.07
C PRO A 381 8.21 -1.77 -20.75
N ARG A 382 8.62 -1.67 -22.01
CA ARG A 382 9.31 -2.75 -22.69
C ARG A 382 10.80 -2.75 -22.34
N MET A 383 11.36 -3.95 -22.27
CA MET A 383 12.80 -4.12 -22.13
C MET A 383 13.52 -3.72 -23.41
N ASN A 384 14.61 -3.01 -23.27
CA ASN A 384 15.46 -2.64 -24.42
C ASN A 384 16.47 -3.75 -24.76
N ASN A 385 15.97 -4.98 -24.95
CA ASN A 385 16.81 -6.16 -25.22
C ASN A 385 16.66 -6.70 -26.65
N GLY A 386 15.98 -5.96 -27.53
CA GLY A 386 15.75 -6.35 -28.91
C GLY A 386 14.78 -7.51 -29.13
N LYS A 387 14.25 -8.11 -28.05
CA LYS A 387 13.31 -9.24 -28.11
C LYS A 387 11.86 -8.82 -27.96
N GLY A 388 11.59 -7.56 -27.66
CA GLY A 388 10.24 -7.04 -27.45
C GLY A 388 9.60 -7.48 -26.14
N GLU A 389 10.37 -8.05 -25.22
CA GLU A 389 9.89 -8.45 -23.90
C GLU A 389 9.46 -7.23 -23.07
N SER A 390 8.55 -7.45 -22.14
CA SER A 390 8.06 -6.46 -21.19
C SER A 390 8.72 -6.66 -19.83
N TYR A 391 8.81 -5.59 -19.05
CA TYR A 391 9.15 -5.67 -17.64
C TYR A 391 7.98 -6.18 -16.76
N SER A 392 6.88 -6.65 -17.34
CA SER A 392 5.77 -7.22 -16.57
C SER A 392 6.18 -8.47 -15.80
N ASP A 393 5.51 -8.67 -14.67
CA ASP A 393 5.68 -9.86 -13.83
C ASP A 393 5.16 -11.13 -14.53
N GLN A 394 5.94 -12.20 -14.43
CA GLN A 394 5.66 -13.48 -15.09
C GLN A 394 4.92 -14.49 -14.20
N PRO A 395 5.15 -14.58 -12.89
CA PRO A 395 4.52 -15.59 -12.04
C PRO A 395 2.99 -15.45 -11.90
N MET A 396 2.47 -14.25 -12.10
CA MET A 396 1.03 -13.97 -11.99
C MET A 396 0.22 -14.30 -13.25
N GLY A 397 0.75 -15.10 -14.14
CA GLY A 397 0.18 -15.41 -15.43
C GLY A 397 0.88 -14.66 -16.56
N LEU A 398 0.40 -14.84 -17.80
CA LEU A 398 1.01 -14.16 -18.93
C LEU A 398 0.86 -12.63 -18.77
N PRO A 399 1.96 -11.88 -18.68
CA PRO A 399 1.92 -10.48 -18.35
C PRO A 399 1.29 -9.65 -19.44
N LYS A 400 0.54 -8.64 -19.04
CA LYS A 400 0.11 -7.58 -19.93
C LYS A 400 1.01 -6.37 -19.76
N MET A 401 1.17 -5.60 -20.83
CA MET A 401 1.84 -4.30 -20.70
C MET A 401 0.95 -3.29 -20.00
N SER A 402 -0.35 -3.35 -20.23
CA SER A 402 -1.31 -2.50 -19.55
C SER A 402 -1.28 -2.73 -18.04
N TYR A 403 -1.05 -1.68 -17.31
CA TYR A 403 -1.16 -1.61 -15.88
C TYR A 403 -2.29 -0.64 -15.49
N ASP A 404 -3.43 -0.78 -16.16
CA ASP A 404 -4.64 0.00 -15.89
C ASP A 404 -5.09 -0.15 -14.44
N PHE A 405 -4.96 -1.34 -13.90
CA PHE A 405 -5.31 -1.73 -12.54
C PHE A 405 -6.78 -1.48 -12.19
N GLN A 406 -7.62 -1.08 -13.13
CA GLN A 406 -8.97 -0.56 -12.87
C GLN A 406 -8.96 0.57 -11.82
N ALA A 407 -7.87 1.33 -11.81
CA ALA A 407 -7.61 2.39 -10.85
C ALA A 407 -8.57 3.58 -11.06
N PRO A 408 -8.78 4.44 -10.05
CA PRO A 408 -9.58 5.66 -10.20
C PRO A 408 -9.17 6.55 -11.36
N LEU A 409 -7.87 6.61 -11.66
CA LEU A 409 -7.32 7.11 -12.92
C LEU A 409 -6.66 5.91 -13.65
N GLY A 410 -7.27 5.48 -14.74
CA GLY A 410 -6.82 4.28 -15.48
C GLY A 410 -5.49 4.47 -16.20
N GLU A 411 -5.10 3.49 -17.03
CA GLU A 411 -3.83 3.46 -17.76
C GLU A 411 -3.51 4.76 -18.51
N MET A 412 -4.52 5.37 -19.11
CA MET A 412 -4.38 6.62 -19.89
C MET A 412 -4.81 7.87 -19.10
N GLY A 413 -4.87 7.81 -17.79
CA GLY A 413 -5.29 8.91 -16.94
C GLY A 413 -6.76 9.31 -17.09
N LEU A 414 -7.61 8.41 -17.59
CA LEU A 414 -9.06 8.63 -17.67
C LEU A 414 -9.73 8.29 -16.34
N GLU A 415 -10.70 9.10 -15.95
CA GLU A 415 -11.50 8.85 -14.74
C GLU A 415 -12.30 7.55 -14.87
N ALA A 416 -12.04 6.60 -13.97
CA ALA A 416 -12.87 5.41 -13.79
C ALA A 416 -14.11 5.74 -12.95
N PRO A 417 -15.15 4.90 -12.97
CA PRO A 417 -16.36 5.11 -12.16
C PRO A 417 -16.11 5.28 -10.66
N SER A 418 -15.03 4.72 -10.12
CA SER A 418 -14.62 4.84 -8.70
C SER A 418 -14.07 6.23 -8.33
N PHE A 419 -13.59 7.02 -9.29
CA PHE A 419 -12.95 8.31 -9.02
C PHE A 419 -13.87 9.29 -8.26
N ARG A 420 -15.10 9.46 -8.73
CA ARG A 420 -16.02 10.45 -8.16
C ARG A 420 -16.53 10.10 -6.77
N PRO A 421 -16.97 8.87 -6.46
CA PRO A 421 -17.32 8.48 -5.10
C PRO A 421 -16.18 8.66 -4.11
N LEU A 422 -14.98 8.22 -4.46
CA LEU A 422 -13.79 8.39 -3.61
C LEU A 422 -13.47 9.86 -3.37
N ARG A 423 -13.55 10.72 -4.38
CA ARG A 423 -13.36 12.17 -4.24
C ARG A 423 -14.32 12.79 -3.22
N VAL A 424 -15.58 12.34 -3.16
CA VAL A 424 -16.54 12.84 -2.17
C VAL A 424 -16.06 12.51 -0.75
N ILE A 425 -15.58 11.29 -0.52
CA ILE A 425 -15.03 10.87 0.78
C ILE A 425 -13.77 11.66 1.10
N HIS A 426 -12.87 11.85 0.14
CA HIS A 426 -11.62 12.61 0.36
C HIS A 426 -11.91 14.08 0.71
N ASN A 427 -12.87 14.73 0.06
CA ASN A 427 -13.28 16.08 0.41
C ASN A 427 -13.86 16.14 1.82
N PHE A 428 -14.69 15.15 2.20
CA PHE A 428 -15.20 15.05 3.57
C PHE A 428 -14.04 14.90 4.59
N LEU A 429 -13.03 14.09 4.28
CA LEU A 429 -11.86 13.98 5.13
C LEU A 429 -11.10 15.30 5.22
N ALA A 430 -10.88 16.00 4.11
CA ALA A 430 -10.18 17.27 4.11
C ALA A 430 -10.88 18.31 5.00
N ASP A 431 -12.20 18.31 5.05
CA ASP A 431 -12.99 19.25 5.85
C ASP A 431 -13.06 18.86 7.34
N PHE A 432 -12.95 17.56 7.69
CA PHE A 432 -13.23 17.06 9.06
C PHE A 432 -12.12 16.24 9.67
N GLN A 433 -10.95 16.12 9.04
CA GLN A 433 -9.85 15.26 9.52
C GLN A 433 -9.36 15.60 10.92
N ASP A 434 -9.35 16.86 11.31
CA ASP A 434 -8.94 17.32 12.64
C ASP A 434 -9.86 16.80 13.77
N VAL A 435 -11.13 16.58 13.43
CA VAL A 435 -12.13 15.99 14.34
C VAL A 435 -12.10 14.47 14.26
N LEU A 436 -11.98 13.90 13.05
CA LEU A 436 -12.08 12.46 12.82
C LEU A 436 -10.82 11.70 13.27
N ALA A 437 -9.62 12.23 12.99
CA ALA A 437 -8.37 11.53 13.27
C ALA A 437 -8.19 11.15 14.76
N PRO A 438 -8.58 11.96 15.75
CA PRO A 438 -8.51 11.57 17.15
C PRO A 438 -9.61 10.61 17.62
N MET A 439 -10.62 10.31 16.77
CA MET A 439 -11.74 9.47 17.17
C MET A 439 -11.35 7.98 17.15
N GLN A 440 -11.36 7.35 18.32
CA GLN A 440 -11.12 5.92 18.42
C GLN A 440 -12.37 5.13 18.00
N PRO A 441 -12.19 4.00 17.26
CA PRO A 441 -13.31 3.24 16.74
C PRO A 441 -14.07 2.52 17.85
N VAL A 442 -15.41 2.54 17.75
CA VAL A 442 -16.32 1.77 18.61
C VAL A 442 -17.05 0.76 17.75
N MET A 443 -16.83 -0.52 18.01
CA MET A 443 -17.46 -1.59 17.26
C MET A 443 -18.81 -1.95 17.86
N PRO A 444 -19.84 -2.24 17.03
CA PRO A 444 -21.10 -2.79 17.51
C PRO A 444 -20.87 -4.13 18.21
N GLU A 445 -21.62 -4.42 19.28
CA GLU A 445 -21.50 -5.67 20.02
C GLU A 445 -21.75 -6.92 19.15
N ASN A 446 -22.59 -6.78 18.13
CA ASN A 446 -22.90 -7.83 17.18
C ASN A 446 -22.22 -7.68 15.81
N HIS A 447 -21.05 -7.03 15.77
CA HIS A 447 -20.35 -6.73 14.51
C HIS A 447 -20.01 -7.98 13.68
N SER A 448 -19.80 -9.14 14.30
CA SER A 448 -19.57 -10.41 13.60
C SER A 448 -20.73 -10.82 12.69
N SER A 449 -21.92 -10.27 12.89
CA SER A 449 -23.09 -10.52 12.05
C SER A 449 -23.12 -9.70 10.76
N PHE A 450 -22.21 -8.73 10.60
CA PHE A 450 -22.05 -7.95 9.35
C PHE A 450 -21.55 -8.78 8.18
N LEU A 451 -21.02 -9.96 8.43
CA LEU A 451 -20.58 -10.91 7.41
C LEU A 451 -21.66 -11.37 6.44
N GLY A 452 -22.88 -10.97 6.64
CA GLY A 452 -24.02 -11.43 5.90
C GLY A 452 -24.84 -10.36 5.21
N VAL A 453 -24.32 -9.17 5.01
CA VAL A 453 -25.03 -8.17 4.18
C VAL A 453 -24.94 -8.61 2.72
N PRO A 454 -26.09 -8.76 2.04
CA PRO A 454 -26.14 -9.25 0.66
C PRO A 454 -25.50 -8.29 -0.31
#